data_9cbb7f53c520e853c07998a46d96523b
#
_entry.id   9cbb7f53c520e853c07998a46d96523b
#
_cell.length_a   1.000
_cell.length_b   1.000
_cell.length_c   1.000
_cell.angle_alpha   90.00
_cell.angle_beta   90.00
_cell.angle_gamma   90.00
#
_symmetry.space_group_name_H-M   'P 1'
#
loop_
_entity.id
_entity.type
_entity.pdbx_description
1 polymer ?
#
loop_
_entity_poly.entity_id
_entity_poly.type
_entity_poly.pdbx_seq_one_letter_code
_entity_poly.pdbx_strand_id
1 'polypeptide(L)'
;NVKAGDLGGFVEGEHNLETELSDSAWIFDDAIACGSAYVNQDSSLHNTAIACDHAYVSCGSALYGQARAEDDAYLRGAVMCGNAYASGFAQIICGPDKFKPPILSGHCKVCGSVRGNVKVCGAGAVLPGEEILNDLKDITVLISDSGRRILRGTVKDTLRPRKEHAPQKEKSKKRGMER
;
A
#
# COMPACT_ATOMS: atom_id res chain seq x y z
N ASN A 1 -8.18 -11.14 -16.23
CA ASN A 1 -7.98 -11.16 -17.69
C ASN A 1 -9.12 -10.40 -18.34
N VAL A 2 -8.82 -9.26 -18.94
CA VAL A 2 -9.76 -8.46 -19.74
C VAL A 2 -9.93 -9.14 -21.10
N LYS A 3 -11.15 -9.19 -21.63
CA LYS A 3 -11.49 -9.77 -22.93
C LYS A 3 -11.98 -8.68 -23.88
N ALA A 4 -11.86 -8.91 -25.17
CA ALA A 4 -12.41 -8.02 -26.17
C ALA A 4 -13.94 -7.88 -25.94
N GLY A 5 -14.41 -6.62 -25.78
CA GLY A 5 -15.80 -6.26 -25.48
C GLY A 5 -16.08 -6.04 -23.98
N ASP A 6 -15.16 -6.31 -23.08
CA ASP A 6 -15.30 -5.90 -21.68
C ASP A 6 -15.23 -4.37 -21.58
N LEU A 7 -16.12 -3.80 -20.78
CA LEU A 7 -16.09 -2.36 -20.47
C LEU A 7 -15.10 -2.10 -19.35
N GLY A 8 -14.24 -1.11 -19.56
CA GLY A 8 -13.37 -0.56 -18.53
C GLY A 8 -14.02 0.57 -17.76
N GLY A 9 -13.24 1.23 -16.91
CA GLY A 9 -13.62 2.48 -16.26
C GLY A 9 -13.51 3.67 -17.22
N PHE A 10 -13.32 4.85 -16.67
CA PHE A 10 -13.36 6.10 -17.43
C PHE A 10 -11.95 6.64 -17.68
N VAL A 11 -11.65 6.95 -18.92
CA VAL A 11 -10.46 7.70 -19.33
C VAL A 11 -10.89 8.97 -20.04
N GLU A 12 -10.24 10.08 -19.78
CA GLU A 12 -10.53 11.35 -20.49
C GLU A 12 -10.02 11.29 -21.93
N GLY A 13 -8.91 10.60 -22.18
CA GLY A 13 -8.34 10.42 -23.50
C GLY A 13 -7.38 9.23 -23.56
N GLU A 14 -6.96 8.85 -24.76
CA GLU A 14 -6.02 7.73 -25.00
C GLU A 14 -4.70 7.91 -24.27
N HIS A 15 -4.29 9.14 -24.01
CA HIS A 15 -3.05 9.48 -23.31
C HIS A 15 -3.04 9.10 -21.82
N ASN A 16 -4.21 8.76 -21.24
CA ASN A 16 -4.29 8.38 -19.83
C ASN A 16 -3.95 6.92 -19.56
N LEU A 17 -3.95 6.08 -20.59
CA LEU A 17 -3.72 4.66 -20.46
C LEU A 17 -2.74 4.17 -21.52
N GLU A 18 -1.80 3.31 -21.15
CA GLU A 18 -0.92 2.65 -22.11
C GLU A 18 -1.74 1.74 -23.04
N THR A 19 -1.49 1.87 -24.34
CA THR A 19 -2.21 1.14 -25.38
C THR A 19 -1.36 0.13 -26.15
N GLU A 20 -0.07 -0.02 -25.77
CA GLU A 20 0.78 -1.03 -26.38
C GLU A 20 0.30 -2.44 -26.02
N LEU A 21 0.30 -3.34 -27.01
CA LEU A 21 -0.16 -4.74 -26.87
C LEU A 21 0.63 -5.55 -25.83
N SER A 22 1.83 -5.11 -25.48
CA SER A 22 2.70 -5.75 -24.49
C SER A 22 2.39 -5.31 -23.06
N ASP A 23 1.59 -4.27 -22.87
CA ASP A 23 1.18 -3.74 -21.56
C ASP A 23 -0.19 -4.30 -21.17
N SER A 24 -0.41 -4.56 -19.88
CA SER A 24 -1.69 -5.00 -19.34
C SER A 24 -2.30 -3.98 -18.36
N ALA A 25 -1.91 -2.70 -18.46
CA ALA A 25 -2.51 -1.64 -17.68
C ALA A 25 -4.01 -1.52 -17.98
N TRP A 26 -4.81 -1.32 -16.93
CA TRP A 26 -6.27 -1.24 -17.10
C TRP A 26 -6.97 -0.41 -16.03
N ILE A 27 -8.03 0.25 -16.45
CA ILE A 27 -8.95 0.97 -15.58
C ILE A 27 -10.22 0.14 -15.45
N PHE A 28 -10.53 -0.34 -14.24
CA PHE A 28 -11.66 -1.22 -13.96
C PHE A 28 -12.83 -0.47 -13.32
N ASP A 29 -14.01 -1.07 -13.35
CA ASP A 29 -15.21 -0.62 -12.66
C ASP A 29 -15.58 0.84 -12.99
N ASP A 30 -15.75 1.67 -11.96
CA ASP A 30 -16.03 3.10 -12.07
C ASP A 30 -14.77 3.96 -11.78
N ALA A 31 -13.58 3.38 -11.89
CA ALA A 31 -12.33 4.11 -11.69
C ALA A 31 -12.08 5.10 -12.83
N ILE A 32 -11.34 6.17 -12.53
CA ILE A 32 -11.14 7.30 -13.44
C ILE A 32 -9.66 7.60 -13.62
N ALA A 33 -9.25 7.79 -14.87
CA ALA A 33 -7.98 8.43 -15.20
C ALA A 33 -8.26 9.70 -16.03
N CYS A 34 -7.81 10.86 -15.56
CA CYS A 34 -8.12 12.15 -16.15
C CYS A 34 -6.97 13.16 -16.11
N GLY A 35 -7.14 14.31 -16.76
CA GLY A 35 -6.10 15.29 -16.93
C GLY A 35 -4.93 14.72 -17.75
N SER A 36 -3.73 14.97 -17.30
CA SER A 36 -2.50 14.40 -17.87
C SER A 36 -2.00 13.17 -17.11
N ALA A 37 -2.84 12.56 -16.28
CA ALA A 37 -2.46 11.34 -15.57
C ALA A 37 -2.20 10.19 -16.54
N TYR A 38 -1.21 9.34 -16.22
CA TYR A 38 -0.83 8.23 -17.08
C TYR A 38 -0.67 6.92 -16.30
N VAL A 39 -1.38 5.89 -16.76
CA VAL A 39 -1.39 4.55 -16.15
C VAL A 39 -0.78 3.56 -17.12
N ASN A 40 0.33 2.92 -16.73
CA ASN A 40 1.07 1.99 -17.60
C ASN A 40 1.76 0.86 -16.83
N GLN A 41 2.50 0.02 -17.56
CA GLN A 41 3.35 -1.05 -17.04
C GLN A 41 2.62 -1.96 -16.03
N ASP A 42 1.56 -2.63 -16.51
CA ASP A 42 0.73 -3.57 -15.74
C ASP A 42 0.01 -2.95 -14.53
N SER A 43 -0.14 -1.64 -14.50
CA SER A 43 -0.81 -0.95 -13.41
C SER A 43 -2.33 -0.95 -13.57
N SER A 44 -3.05 -0.81 -12.47
CA SER A 44 -4.51 -0.88 -12.50
C SER A 44 -5.20 0.04 -11.49
N LEU A 45 -6.34 0.59 -11.93
CA LEU A 45 -7.27 1.30 -11.06
C LEU A 45 -8.56 0.50 -10.95
N HIS A 46 -9.12 0.40 -9.74
CA HIS A 46 -10.31 -0.39 -9.44
C HIS A 46 -11.33 0.39 -8.61
N ASN A 47 -12.57 -0.06 -8.66
CA ASN A 47 -13.72 0.49 -7.95
C ASN A 47 -13.98 1.95 -8.33
N THR A 48 -13.76 2.92 -7.45
CA THR A 48 -13.90 4.35 -7.71
C THR A 48 -12.58 5.09 -7.50
N ALA A 49 -11.45 4.41 -7.69
CA ALA A 49 -10.13 5.00 -7.58
C ALA A 49 -9.90 6.05 -8.68
N ILE A 50 -9.12 7.07 -8.39
CA ILE A 50 -8.88 8.19 -9.29
C ILE A 50 -7.37 8.44 -9.45
N ALA A 51 -6.94 8.60 -10.71
CA ALA A 51 -5.66 9.19 -11.07
C ALA A 51 -5.91 10.42 -11.93
N CYS A 52 -5.51 11.59 -11.48
CA CYS A 52 -5.77 12.86 -12.14
C CYS A 52 -4.53 13.76 -12.19
N ASP A 53 -4.70 14.90 -12.86
CA ASP A 53 -3.68 15.94 -13.07
C ASP A 53 -2.47 15.39 -13.83
N HIS A 54 -1.29 15.30 -13.22
CA HIS A 54 -0.08 14.73 -13.80
C HIS A 54 0.36 13.44 -13.08
N ALA A 55 -0.55 12.78 -12.37
CA ALA A 55 -0.24 11.56 -11.63
C ALA A 55 0.30 10.46 -12.56
N TYR A 56 1.40 9.84 -12.18
CA TYR A 56 2.03 8.75 -12.94
C TYR A 56 1.94 7.44 -12.15
N VAL A 57 1.22 6.46 -12.70
CA VAL A 57 0.96 5.16 -12.04
C VAL A 57 1.57 4.05 -12.87
N SER A 58 2.64 3.41 -12.37
CA SER A 58 3.46 2.49 -13.17
C SER A 58 3.95 1.25 -12.43
N CYS A 59 4.55 0.32 -13.18
CA CYS A 59 5.24 -0.88 -12.68
C CYS A 59 4.38 -1.77 -11.79
N GLY A 60 3.15 -2.05 -12.17
CA GLY A 60 2.23 -2.90 -11.43
C GLY A 60 1.66 -2.23 -10.19
N SER A 61 1.60 -0.90 -10.16
CA SER A 61 0.87 -0.19 -9.12
C SER A 61 -0.62 -0.47 -9.19
N ALA A 62 -1.27 -0.58 -8.03
CA ALA A 62 -2.70 -0.87 -7.98
C ALA A 62 -3.42 0.05 -6.99
N LEU A 63 -4.46 0.73 -7.46
CA LEU A 63 -5.31 1.61 -6.67
C LEU A 63 -6.69 0.98 -6.52
N TYR A 64 -7.18 0.86 -5.28
CA TYR A 64 -8.45 0.25 -4.94
C TYR A 64 -9.34 1.16 -4.08
N GLY A 65 -10.64 0.90 -4.12
CA GLY A 65 -11.62 1.63 -3.33
C GLY A 65 -11.80 3.06 -3.82
N GLN A 66 -11.58 4.04 -2.98
CA GLN A 66 -11.64 5.48 -3.27
C GLN A 66 -10.25 6.11 -3.23
N ALA A 67 -9.19 5.33 -3.44
CA ALA A 67 -7.82 5.83 -3.43
C ALA A 67 -7.62 6.87 -4.54
N ARG A 68 -6.85 7.92 -4.25
CA ARG A 68 -6.61 9.02 -5.19
C ARG A 68 -5.12 9.33 -5.32
N ALA A 69 -4.66 9.45 -6.57
CA ALA A 69 -3.36 9.97 -6.92
C ALA A 69 -3.56 11.22 -7.78
N GLU A 70 -3.09 12.36 -7.32
CA GLU A 70 -3.34 13.67 -7.94
C GLU A 70 -2.06 14.52 -7.95
N ASP A 71 -2.14 15.67 -8.58
CA ASP A 71 -1.02 16.59 -8.79
C ASP A 71 0.11 15.89 -9.57
N ASP A 72 1.36 15.99 -9.11
CA ASP A 72 2.54 15.33 -9.68
C ASP A 72 2.92 14.04 -8.93
N ALA A 73 1.95 13.32 -8.37
CA ALA A 73 2.20 12.09 -7.63
C ALA A 73 2.76 10.98 -8.53
N TYR A 74 3.89 10.40 -8.13
CA TYR A 74 4.56 9.31 -8.84
C TYR A 74 4.46 8.00 -8.06
N LEU A 75 3.76 7.03 -8.63
CA LEU A 75 3.58 5.70 -8.06
C LEU A 75 4.29 4.65 -8.93
N ARG A 76 5.16 3.86 -8.30
CA ARG A 76 5.87 2.79 -8.98
C ARG A 76 5.88 1.51 -8.14
N GLY A 77 5.11 0.51 -8.56
CA GLY A 77 4.97 -0.75 -7.83
C GLY A 77 4.40 -0.55 -6.43
N ALA A 78 3.41 0.31 -6.29
CA ALA A 78 2.77 0.67 -5.02
C ALA A 78 1.33 0.16 -4.95
N VAL A 79 0.82 -0.04 -3.75
CA VAL A 79 -0.58 -0.40 -3.53
C VAL A 79 -1.25 0.69 -2.70
N MET A 80 -2.35 1.23 -3.21
CA MET A 80 -3.20 2.17 -2.47
C MET A 80 -4.61 1.60 -2.31
N CYS A 81 -5.22 1.74 -1.15
CA CYS A 81 -6.58 1.26 -0.92
C CYS A 81 -7.36 2.09 0.11
N GLY A 82 -8.67 1.89 0.12
CA GLY A 82 -9.57 2.69 0.93
C GLY A 82 -9.67 4.12 0.41
N ASN A 83 -9.47 5.10 1.26
CA ASN A 83 -9.46 6.53 0.93
C ASN A 83 -8.02 7.10 1.00
N ALA A 84 -7.01 6.29 0.70
CA ALA A 84 -5.62 6.73 0.71
C ALA A 84 -5.40 7.82 -0.37
N TYR A 85 -4.64 8.83 -0.03
CA TYR A 85 -4.43 10.00 -0.87
C TYR A 85 -2.94 10.29 -1.07
N ALA A 86 -2.51 10.33 -2.32
CA ALA A 86 -1.18 10.75 -2.73
C ALA A 86 -1.29 12.04 -3.55
N SER A 87 -0.56 13.09 -3.19
CA SER A 87 -0.66 14.38 -3.87
C SER A 87 0.62 15.20 -3.78
N GLY A 88 0.64 16.33 -4.46
CA GLY A 88 1.83 17.15 -4.60
C GLY A 88 2.92 16.38 -5.36
N PHE A 89 4.15 16.45 -4.89
CA PHE A 89 5.27 15.70 -5.46
C PHE A 89 5.51 14.35 -4.74
N ALA A 90 4.44 13.67 -4.32
CA ALA A 90 4.54 12.39 -3.66
C ALA A 90 5.28 11.36 -4.51
N GLN A 91 6.25 10.66 -3.93
CA GLN A 91 6.96 9.56 -4.58
C GLN A 91 6.74 8.27 -3.78
N ILE A 92 5.99 7.33 -4.35
CA ILE A 92 5.66 6.07 -3.69
C ILE A 92 6.24 4.95 -4.53
N ILE A 93 7.40 4.43 -4.12
CA ILE A 93 8.24 3.59 -4.98
C ILE A 93 8.54 2.26 -4.28
N CYS A 94 8.34 1.15 -4.99
CA CYS A 94 8.78 -0.17 -4.49
C CYS A 94 10.30 -0.19 -4.29
N GLY A 95 10.73 -0.92 -3.27
CA GLY A 95 12.14 -1.22 -3.05
C GLY A 95 12.66 -2.28 -4.02
N PRO A 96 13.90 -2.74 -3.82
CA PRO A 96 14.51 -3.82 -4.62
C PRO A 96 13.69 -5.12 -4.55
N ASP A 97 13.01 -5.37 -3.45
CA ASP A 97 12.11 -6.50 -3.27
C ASP A 97 10.68 -6.13 -3.69
N LYS A 98 10.33 -6.43 -4.94
CA LYS A 98 8.99 -6.18 -5.50
C LYS A 98 7.86 -6.91 -4.75
N PHE A 99 8.16 -7.93 -3.94
CA PHE A 99 7.16 -8.66 -3.16
C PHE A 99 6.67 -7.91 -1.92
N LYS A 100 7.34 -6.81 -1.56
CA LYS A 100 6.96 -5.96 -0.43
C LYS A 100 6.84 -4.50 -0.88
N PRO A 101 5.80 -4.20 -1.66
CA PRO A 101 5.55 -2.84 -2.11
C PRO A 101 5.17 -1.92 -0.95
N PRO A 102 5.34 -0.61 -1.09
CA PRO A 102 4.71 0.34 -0.19
C PRO A 102 3.18 0.21 -0.27
N ILE A 103 2.53 0.21 0.90
CA ILE A 103 1.08 0.06 1.01
C ILE A 103 0.50 1.28 1.72
N LEU A 104 -0.41 1.97 1.05
CA LEU A 104 -1.18 3.07 1.60
C LEU A 104 -2.63 2.64 1.81
N SER A 105 -3.19 2.86 3.00
CA SER A 105 -4.54 2.40 3.31
C SER A 105 -5.28 3.31 4.30
N GLY A 106 -6.60 3.14 4.35
CA GLY A 106 -7.45 3.95 5.23
C GLY A 106 -7.65 5.36 4.67
N HIS A 107 -7.39 6.39 5.46
CA HIS A 107 -7.49 7.80 5.10
C HIS A 107 -6.12 8.49 5.14
N CYS A 108 -5.05 7.72 4.91
CA CYS A 108 -3.71 8.27 4.99
C CYS A 108 -3.45 9.29 3.87
N LYS A 109 -2.54 10.22 4.13
CA LYS A 109 -2.13 11.24 3.18
C LYS A 109 -0.62 11.24 3.00
N VAL A 110 -0.17 11.11 1.75
CA VAL A 110 1.25 11.13 1.39
C VAL A 110 1.50 12.27 0.41
N CYS A 111 2.37 13.19 0.81
CA CYS A 111 2.85 14.30 -0.02
C CYS A 111 4.39 14.31 -0.15
N GLY A 112 5.07 13.45 0.61
CA GLY A 112 6.51 13.24 0.59
C GLY A 112 6.90 11.94 -0.12
N SER A 113 8.09 11.41 0.21
CA SER A 113 8.64 10.21 -0.42
C SER A 113 8.48 8.98 0.49
N VAL A 114 7.97 7.88 -0.07
CA VAL A 114 7.83 6.58 0.59
C VAL A 114 8.44 5.52 -0.30
N ARG A 115 9.42 4.77 0.21
CA ARG A 115 10.07 3.73 -0.58
C ARG A 115 10.21 2.41 0.19
N GLY A 116 9.96 1.32 -0.54
CA GLY A 116 10.19 -0.05 -0.08
C GLY A 116 9.14 -0.56 0.89
N ASN A 117 9.53 -1.38 1.86
CA ASN A 117 8.62 -2.06 2.79
C ASN A 117 8.06 -1.10 3.87
N VAL A 118 7.21 -0.20 3.44
CA VAL A 118 6.56 0.83 4.27
C VAL A 118 5.05 0.68 4.17
N LYS A 119 4.35 0.82 5.30
CA LYS A 119 2.89 0.88 5.37
C LYS A 119 2.45 2.20 5.98
N VAL A 120 1.61 2.93 5.27
CA VAL A 120 0.94 4.13 5.78
C VAL A 120 -0.55 3.80 5.90
N CYS A 121 -1.11 3.89 7.09
CA CYS A 121 -2.50 3.47 7.34
C CYS A 121 -3.25 4.38 8.31
N GLY A 122 -4.56 4.16 8.42
CA GLY A 122 -5.42 5.01 9.22
C GLY A 122 -5.41 6.45 8.71
N ALA A 123 -5.20 7.42 9.58
CA ALA A 123 -4.95 8.82 9.24
C ALA A 123 -3.45 9.18 9.27
N GLY A 124 -2.56 8.21 9.10
CA GLY A 124 -1.11 8.43 9.01
C GLY A 124 -0.75 9.37 7.86
N ALA A 125 0.27 10.21 8.07
CA ALA A 125 0.69 11.17 7.07
C ALA A 125 2.20 11.16 6.84
N VAL A 126 2.60 11.45 5.57
CA VAL A 126 3.97 11.76 5.17
C VAL A 126 3.94 13.14 4.51
N LEU A 127 4.60 14.09 5.14
CA LEU A 127 4.52 15.50 4.78
C LEU A 127 5.43 15.82 3.58
N PRO A 128 5.20 16.95 2.88
CA PRO A 128 6.10 17.42 1.83
C PRO A 128 7.55 17.53 2.33
N GLY A 129 8.50 17.03 1.54
CA GLY A 129 9.92 17.01 1.89
C GLY A 129 10.32 15.92 2.90
N GLU A 130 9.39 15.16 3.41
CA GLU A 130 9.65 14.01 4.26
C GLU A 130 10.00 12.78 3.42
N GLU A 131 11.04 12.05 3.83
CA GLU A 131 11.47 10.83 3.14
C GLU A 131 11.48 9.64 4.11
N ILE A 132 10.76 8.58 3.73
CA ILE A 132 10.68 7.31 4.46
C ILE A 132 11.19 6.19 3.57
N LEU A 133 12.37 5.71 3.88
CA LEU A 133 13.05 4.67 3.11
C LEU A 133 13.18 3.40 3.95
N ASN A 134 12.76 2.26 3.40
CA ASN A 134 13.01 0.95 4.01
C ASN A 134 13.13 -0.16 2.96
N ASP A 135 14.34 -0.45 2.57
CA ASP A 135 14.66 -1.54 1.62
C ASP A 135 14.89 -2.90 2.32
N LEU A 136 14.66 -3.01 3.63
CA LEU A 136 14.88 -4.22 4.40
C LEU A 136 13.68 -5.17 4.31
N LYS A 137 13.96 -6.47 4.06
CA LYS A 137 12.91 -7.49 3.89
C LYS A 137 12.16 -7.82 5.17
N ASP A 138 12.88 -7.90 6.30
CA ASP A 138 12.36 -8.40 7.57
C ASP A 138 11.86 -7.30 8.50
N ILE A 139 11.90 -6.08 8.02
CA ILE A 139 11.45 -4.89 8.75
C ILE A 139 10.36 -4.22 7.94
N THR A 140 9.26 -3.86 8.57
CA THR A 140 8.23 -2.99 8.01
C THR A 140 8.19 -1.70 8.81
N VAL A 141 8.28 -0.56 8.15
CA VAL A 141 7.99 0.73 8.76
C VAL A 141 6.49 0.97 8.67
N LEU A 142 5.85 1.15 9.81
CA LEU A 142 4.42 1.45 9.92
C LEU A 142 4.25 2.90 10.34
N ILE A 143 3.44 3.63 9.59
CA ILE A 143 2.99 5.00 9.89
C ILE A 143 1.48 4.98 10.04
N SER A 144 0.98 5.44 11.19
CA SER A 144 -0.45 5.42 11.50
C SER A 144 -0.81 6.60 12.42
N ASP A 145 -2.07 6.71 12.79
CA ASP A 145 -2.58 7.69 13.78
C ASP A 145 -1.81 7.64 15.10
N SER A 146 -1.32 6.46 15.48
CA SER A 146 -0.51 6.27 16.70
C SER A 146 0.98 6.58 16.51
N GLY A 147 1.36 7.18 15.38
CA GLY A 147 2.74 7.55 15.05
C GLY A 147 3.49 6.51 14.21
N ARG A 148 4.80 6.56 14.28
CA ARG A 148 5.70 5.71 13.48
C ARG A 148 6.24 4.57 14.30
N ARG A 149 6.22 3.36 13.75
CA ARG A 149 6.70 2.13 14.40
C ARG A 149 7.50 1.29 13.43
N ILE A 150 8.50 0.60 13.95
CA ILE A 150 9.28 -0.40 13.22
C ILE A 150 8.78 -1.78 13.66
N LEU A 151 8.24 -2.54 12.72
CA LEU A 151 7.78 -3.90 12.95
C LEU A 151 8.84 -4.87 12.42
N ARG A 152 9.31 -5.78 13.27
CA ARG A 152 10.20 -6.88 12.87
C ARG A 152 9.37 -8.12 12.58
N GLY A 153 9.70 -8.82 11.48
CA GLY A 153 8.96 -9.99 11.03
C GLY A 153 7.82 -9.65 10.05
N THR A 154 7.16 -10.67 9.53
CA THR A 154 6.00 -10.51 8.65
C THR A 154 4.76 -10.16 9.48
N VAL A 155 3.81 -9.41 8.89
CA VAL A 155 2.55 -9.02 9.56
C VAL A 155 1.77 -10.22 10.11
N LYS A 156 1.96 -11.42 9.54
CA LYS A 156 1.36 -12.68 10.05
C LYS A 156 1.87 -13.06 11.44
N ASP A 157 3.12 -12.73 11.77
CA ASP A 157 3.71 -13.07 13.08
C ASP A 157 3.25 -12.12 14.18
N THR A 158 2.89 -10.89 13.83
CA THR A 158 2.39 -9.89 14.80
C THR A 158 0.91 -10.07 15.15
N LEU A 159 0.16 -10.83 14.33
CA LEU A 159 -1.27 -11.11 14.56
C LEU A 159 -1.51 -12.44 15.31
N ARG A 160 -0.48 -13.22 15.63
CA ARG A 160 -0.64 -14.39 16.49
C ARG A 160 -0.90 -13.91 17.93
N PRO A 161 -2.02 -14.27 18.55
CA PRO A 161 -2.24 -13.95 19.96
C PRO A 161 -1.09 -14.58 20.78
N ARG A 162 -0.44 -13.78 21.59
CA ARG A 162 0.55 -14.25 22.56
C ARG A 162 -0.14 -15.32 23.41
N LYS A 163 0.28 -16.58 23.32
CA LYS A 163 -0.18 -17.60 24.24
C LYS A 163 0.21 -17.16 25.64
N GLU A 164 -0.76 -16.77 26.43
CA GLU A 164 -0.57 -16.54 27.87
C GLU A 164 -0.04 -17.84 28.46
N HIS A 165 1.13 -17.77 29.07
CA HIS A 165 1.66 -18.90 29.85
C HIS A 165 0.70 -19.10 31.01
N ALA A 166 -0.01 -20.22 30.99
CA ALA A 166 -0.78 -20.66 32.15
C ALA A 166 0.15 -20.75 33.38
N PRO A 167 -0.25 -20.24 34.55
CA PRO A 167 0.57 -20.29 35.73
C PRO A 167 0.88 -21.75 36.10
N GLN A 168 2.16 -22.07 36.24
CA GLN A 168 2.61 -23.40 36.70
C GLN A 168 2.08 -23.62 38.11
N LYS A 169 1.22 -24.63 38.29
CA LYS A 169 0.81 -25.09 39.60
C LYS A 169 2.04 -25.62 40.34
N GLU A 170 2.45 -24.93 41.41
CA GLU A 170 3.43 -25.44 42.36
C GLU A 170 2.95 -26.76 42.94
N LYS A 171 3.76 -27.82 42.72
CA LYS A 171 3.56 -29.10 43.41
C LYS A 171 3.97 -28.96 44.87
N SER A 172 3.03 -28.89 45.77
CA SER A 172 3.29 -28.96 47.20
C SER A 172 3.89 -30.31 47.54
N LYS A 173 5.13 -30.33 48.03
CA LYS A 173 5.81 -31.47 48.63
C LYS A 173 5.09 -31.83 49.94
N LYS A 174 4.34 -32.90 49.99
CA LYS A 174 3.93 -33.52 51.23
C LYS A 174 5.16 -34.14 51.91
N ARG A 175 5.56 -33.61 53.02
CA ARG A 175 6.51 -34.25 53.95
C ARG A 175 5.78 -35.41 54.65
N GLY A 176 6.15 -36.65 54.38
CA GLY A 176 5.80 -37.81 55.18
C GLY A 176 6.59 -37.78 56.45
N MET A 177 5.89 -37.86 57.58
CA MET A 177 6.46 -38.15 58.90
C MET A 177 6.23 -39.63 59.14
N GLU A 178 7.31 -40.39 59.17
CA GLU A 178 7.28 -41.76 59.68
C GLU A 178 7.73 -41.77 61.17
N ARG A 179 6.96 -42.54 61.91
CA ARG A 179 7.35 -43.09 63.23
C ARG A 179 7.86 -44.50 63.04
#